data_20016053c892a6f01c11755268c4e3ad
#
_entry.id   20016053c892a6f01c11755268c4e3ad
#
_cell.length_a   1.000
_cell.length_b   1.000
_cell.length_c   1.000
_cell.angle_alpha   90.00
_cell.angle_beta   90.00
_cell.angle_gamma   90.00
#
_symmetry.space_group_name_H-M   'P 1'
#
loop_
_entity.id
_entity.type
_entity.pdbx_description
1 polymer ?
#
loop_
_entity_poly.entity_id
_entity_poly.type
_entity_poly.pdbx_seq_one_letter_code
_entity_poly.pdbx_strand_id
1 'polypeptide(L)'
;MVAYACPVLEACLERYAKAGDADAIRYRLSCTATAADMLPLYDRMIPVVEAAMWASDLAPQDVAACQALFGEREAQQAHCKETRHKLYVVVPVADRPRHLRSCLESLVNAVFSFGNKLNRIAVVIADDSCAASSISANQALARELQQRGLETLYFGLEEQQAELARLSEQTREAIRHIIDPLQPADFAHKGASTTRNITYLRLNRLANAEPRALFLFVDSDQEFHANTDAGRRVYTTNYYYHIDRLFSTTPIEVLTGKVVGDPPVSPAVMAGTLLEDVLALLGEMATLAPDSACSFHRAPTRDDGAA
;
A
#
# COMPACT_ATOMS: atom_id res chain seq x y z
N MET A 1 -17.44 -13.60 36.02
CA MET A 1 -16.39 -13.42 35.02
C MET A 1 -16.94 -13.95 33.70
N VAL A 2 -17.08 -13.12 32.69
CA VAL A 2 -17.40 -13.59 31.34
C VAL A 2 -16.09 -14.14 30.78
N ALA A 3 -15.99 -15.47 30.69
CA ALA A 3 -14.84 -16.09 30.03
C ALA A 3 -14.92 -15.72 28.54
N TYR A 4 -14.00 -14.90 28.07
CA TYR A 4 -13.88 -14.62 26.63
C TYR A 4 -13.42 -15.92 25.96
N ALA A 5 -14.26 -16.49 25.10
CA ALA A 5 -13.88 -17.64 24.32
C ALA A 5 -12.79 -17.21 23.30
N CYS A 6 -11.63 -17.84 23.35
CA CYS A 6 -10.50 -17.60 22.45
C CYS A 6 -9.99 -18.93 21.84
N PRO A 7 -10.87 -19.70 21.17
CA PRO A 7 -10.54 -21.03 20.69
C PRO A 7 -9.41 -21.05 19.67
N VAL A 8 -9.27 -20.00 18.85
CA VAL A 8 -8.19 -19.92 17.86
C VAL A 8 -6.86 -19.66 18.53
N LEU A 9 -6.81 -18.73 19.50
CA LEU A 9 -5.59 -18.49 20.28
C LEU A 9 -5.14 -19.75 21.00
N GLU A 10 -6.04 -20.48 21.64
CA GLU A 10 -5.75 -21.77 22.31
C GLU A 10 -5.18 -22.81 21.33
N ALA A 11 -5.82 -22.99 20.18
CA ALA A 11 -5.34 -23.91 19.14
C ALA A 11 -3.95 -23.50 18.60
N CYS A 12 -3.71 -22.19 18.45
CA CYS A 12 -2.39 -21.68 18.06
C CYS A 12 -1.32 -21.91 19.13
N LEU A 13 -1.67 -21.76 20.41
CA LEU A 13 -0.77 -22.07 21.52
C LEU A 13 -0.34 -23.54 21.53
N GLU A 14 -1.29 -24.45 21.31
CA GLU A 14 -1.00 -25.89 21.26
C GLU A 14 -0.11 -26.26 20.07
N ARG A 15 -0.33 -25.64 18.93
CA ARG A 15 0.34 -26.03 17.70
C ARG A 15 1.70 -25.38 17.49
N TYR A 16 1.87 -24.11 17.87
CA TYR A 16 3.01 -23.31 17.46
C TYR A 16 3.88 -22.79 18.62
N ALA A 17 3.34 -22.67 19.83
CA ALA A 17 4.10 -22.11 20.95
C ALA A 17 5.01 -23.16 21.60
N LYS A 18 6.14 -22.71 22.10
CA LYS A 18 6.96 -23.54 23.04
C LYS A 18 6.20 -23.68 24.35
N ALA A 19 6.36 -24.82 25.03
CA ALA A 19 5.61 -25.16 26.23
C ALA A 19 5.61 -24.04 27.29
N GLY A 20 6.78 -23.47 27.61
CA GLY A 20 6.87 -22.40 28.61
C GLY A 20 6.18 -21.10 28.22
N ASP A 21 6.17 -20.75 26.92
CA ASP A 21 5.45 -19.58 26.41
C ASP A 21 3.94 -19.82 26.41
N ALA A 22 3.51 -21.02 26.02
CA ALA A 22 2.12 -21.43 26.06
C ALA A 22 1.54 -21.35 27.48
N ASP A 23 2.26 -21.89 28.47
CA ASP A 23 1.83 -21.87 29.87
C ASP A 23 1.76 -20.44 30.43
N ALA A 24 2.71 -19.58 30.08
CA ALA A 24 2.72 -18.20 30.48
C ALA A 24 1.53 -17.41 29.90
N ILE A 25 1.14 -17.69 28.63
CA ILE A 25 -0.02 -17.07 28.00
C ILE A 25 -1.31 -17.61 28.62
N ARG A 26 -1.45 -18.92 28.82
CA ARG A 26 -2.62 -19.54 29.48
C ARG A 26 -2.83 -19.01 30.90
N TYR A 27 -1.74 -18.88 31.68
CA TYR A 27 -1.83 -18.27 33.00
C TYR A 27 -2.39 -16.84 32.92
N ARG A 28 -1.89 -16.02 31.99
CA ARG A 28 -2.43 -14.67 31.79
C ARG A 28 -3.89 -14.68 31.34
N LEU A 29 -4.27 -15.56 30.42
CA LEU A 29 -5.66 -15.76 30.00
C LEU A 29 -6.59 -16.01 31.18
N SER A 30 -6.18 -16.88 32.13
CA SER A 30 -6.97 -17.16 33.33
C SER A 30 -7.16 -15.95 34.25
N CYS A 31 -6.29 -14.95 34.16
CA CYS A 31 -6.33 -13.70 34.94
C CYS A 31 -6.97 -12.54 34.16
N THR A 32 -7.33 -12.71 32.89
CA THR A 32 -7.82 -11.65 32.02
C THR A 32 -9.29 -11.35 32.30
N ALA A 33 -9.60 -10.07 32.51
CA ALA A 33 -10.95 -9.61 32.84
C ALA A 33 -11.63 -8.85 31.70
N THR A 34 -10.90 -8.29 30.76
CA THR A 34 -11.43 -7.43 29.70
C THR A 34 -10.89 -7.81 28.31
N ALA A 35 -11.61 -7.42 27.27
CA ALA A 35 -11.14 -7.58 25.89
C ALA A 35 -9.80 -6.87 25.64
N ALA A 36 -9.59 -5.72 26.29
CA ALA A 36 -8.34 -4.96 26.18
C ALA A 36 -7.13 -5.73 26.73
N ASP A 37 -7.34 -6.52 27.80
CA ASP A 37 -6.28 -7.35 28.39
C ASP A 37 -5.93 -8.55 27.51
N MET A 38 -6.86 -8.95 26.62
CA MET A 38 -6.66 -10.04 25.67
C MET A 38 -5.72 -9.67 24.53
N LEU A 39 -5.78 -8.42 24.02
CA LEU A 39 -5.05 -7.99 22.83
C LEU A 39 -3.54 -8.26 22.90
N PRO A 40 -2.83 -7.96 24.02
CA PRO A 40 -1.41 -8.27 24.15
C PRO A 40 -1.06 -9.75 24.05
N LEU A 41 -1.99 -10.66 24.32
CA LEU A 41 -1.77 -12.10 24.21
C LEU A 41 -1.74 -12.54 22.74
N TYR A 42 -2.68 -11.99 21.93
CA TYR A 42 -2.64 -12.15 20.47
C TYR A 42 -1.37 -11.55 19.89
N ASP A 43 -1.01 -10.33 20.31
CA ASP A 43 0.18 -9.62 19.82
C ASP A 43 1.49 -10.37 20.11
N ARG A 44 1.52 -11.21 21.14
CA ARG A 44 2.65 -12.14 21.40
C ARG A 44 2.62 -13.38 20.50
N MET A 45 1.42 -13.88 20.17
CA MET A 45 1.28 -15.12 19.43
C MET A 45 1.40 -14.91 17.91
N ILE A 46 0.95 -13.77 17.39
CA ILE A 46 0.99 -13.43 15.96
C ILE A 46 2.37 -13.66 15.35
N PRO A 47 3.47 -13.10 15.87
CA PRO A 47 4.80 -13.30 15.26
C PRO A 47 5.24 -14.77 15.23
N VAL A 48 4.79 -15.58 16.18
CA VAL A 48 5.11 -17.00 16.24
C VAL A 48 4.40 -17.76 15.12
N VAL A 49 3.11 -17.47 14.92
CA VAL A 49 2.31 -18.10 13.86
C VAL A 49 2.76 -17.61 12.48
N GLU A 50 3.06 -16.31 12.31
CA GLU A 50 3.62 -15.77 11.07
C GLU A 50 4.95 -16.43 10.72
N ALA A 51 5.86 -16.57 11.67
CA ALA A 51 7.12 -17.25 11.44
C ALA A 51 6.94 -18.73 11.01
N ALA A 52 6.00 -19.44 11.63
CA ALA A 52 5.67 -20.81 11.26
C ALA A 52 5.04 -20.90 9.87
N MET A 53 4.15 -19.96 9.52
CA MET A 53 3.52 -19.86 8.20
C MET A 53 4.58 -19.67 7.10
N TRP A 54 5.54 -18.78 7.30
CA TRP A 54 6.64 -18.57 6.35
C TRP A 54 7.60 -19.77 6.30
N ALA A 55 7.89 -20.40 7.43
CA ALA A 55 8.75 -21.60 7.50
C ALA A 55 8.13 -22.84 6.83
N SER A 56 6.80 -22.89 6.73
CA SER A 56 6.07 -23.97 6.05
C SER A 56 5.80 -23.70 4.57
N ASP A 57 6.45 -22.70 3.99
CA ASP A 57 6.25 -22.25 2.60
C ASP A 57 4.77 -21.99 2.29
N LEU A 58 4.12 -21.24 3.17
CA LEU A 58 2.71 -20.84 3.05
C LEU A 58 1.76 -22.04 2.97
N ALA A 59 2.00 -23.08 3.74
CA ALA A 59 1.10 -24.21 3.81
C ALA A 59 -0.33 -23.74 4.19
N PRO A 60 -1.38 -24.23 3.48
CA PRO A 60 -2.75 -23.71 3.62
C PRO A 60 -3.28 -23.68 5.06
N GLN A 61 -2.93 -24.67 5.88
CA GLN A 61 -3.36 -24.76 7.27
C GLN A 61 -2.70 -23.69 8.15
N ASP A 62 -1.46 -23.28 7.84
CA ASP A 62 -0.73 -22.29 8.63
C ASP A 62 -1.16 -20.86 8.23
N VAL A 63 -1.44 -20.64 6.94
CA VAL A 63 -2.07 -19.43 6.46
C VAL A 63 -3.45 -19.24 7.10
N ALA A 64 -4.28 -20.29 7.09
CA ALA A 64 -5.61 -20.25 7.70
C ALA A 64 -5.55 -19.98 9.21
N ALA A 65 -4.59 -20.59 9.93
CA ALA A 65 -4.39 -20.36 11.35
C ALA A 65 -3.97 -18.91 11.64
N CYS A 66 -3.07 -18.35 10.82
CA CYS A 66 -2.63 -16.96 10.92
C CYS A 66 -3.81 -15.99 10.71
N GLN A 67 -4.57 -16.17 9.63
CA GLN A 67 -5.75 -15.35 9.32
C GLN A 67 -6.82 -15.46 10.41
N ALA A 68 -7.09 -16.67 10.91
CA ALA A 68 -8.07 -16.88 11.98
C ALA A 68 -7.63 -16.23 13.29
N LEU A 69 -6.35 -16.26 13.63
CA LEU A 69 -5.80 -15.60 14.83
C LEU A 69 -5.98 -14.09 14.77
N PHE A 70 -5.74 -13.47 13.61
CA PHE A 70 -6.01 -12.06 13.40
C PHE A 70 -7.52 -11.77 13.49
N GLY A 71 -8.37 -12.60 12.89
CA GLY A 71 -9.81 -12.46 12.95
C GLY A 71 -10.35 -12.49 14.38
N GLU A 72 -9.85 -13.39 15.21
CA GLU A 72 -10.23 -13.48 16.63
C GLU A 72 -9.73 -12.24 17.40
N ARG A 73 -8.50 -11.79 17.14
CA ARG A 73 -7.98 -10.54 17.71
C ARG A 73 -8.85 -9.34 17.34
N GLU A 74 -9.26 -9.21 16.08
CA GLU A 74 -10.12 -8.11 15.62
C GLU A 74 -11.52 -8.17 16.25
N ALA A 75 -12.02 -9.37 16.54
CA ALA A 75 -13.26 -9.53 17.30
C ALA A 75 -13.11 -8.98 18.73
N GLN A 76 -11.98 -9.20 19.40
CA GLN A 76 -11.70 -8.60 20.72
C GLN A 76 -11.50 -7.08 20.60
N GLN A 77 -10.80 -6.60 19.59
CA GLN A 77 -10.59 -5.16 19.33
C GLN A 77 -11.93 -4.42 19.18
N ALA A 78 -12.95 -5.06 18.64
CA ALA A 78 -14.28 -4.45 18.47
C ALA A 78 -14.97 -4.10 19.79
N HIS A 79 -14.54 -4.67 20.91
CA HIS A 79 -15.01 -4.36 22.26
C HIS A 79 -14.16 -3.28 22.97
N CYS A 80 -13.12 -2.78 22.32
CA CYS A 80 -12.24 -1.76 22.84
C CYS A 80 -12.52 -0.39 22.20
N LYS A 81 -12.11 0.69 22.89
CA LYS A 81 -12.10 2.01 22.26
C LYS A 81 -11.18 1.99 21.05
N GLU A 82 -11.66 2.48 19.92
CA GLU A 82 -10.82 2.59 18.72
C GLU A 82 -9.80 3.72 18.88
N THR A 83 -8.53 3.36 18.83
CA THR A 83 -7.40 4.29 18.96
C THR A 83 -6.38 4.13 17.82
N ARG A 84 -6.62 3.20 16.91
CA ARG A 84 -5.73 2.92 15.78
C ARG A 84 -5.77 4.05 14.76
N HIS A 85 -4.75 4.10 13.93
CA HIS A 85 -4.69 5.03 12.81
C HIS A 85 -5.79 4.73 11.78
N LYS A 86 -6.20 5.77 11.05
CA LYS A 86 -6.97 5.62 9.82
C LYS A 86 -6.00 5.56 8.66
N LEU A 87 -6.02 4.44 7.92
CA LEU A 87 -5.13 4.22 6.79
C LEU A 87 -5.80 4.66 5.49
N TYR A 88 -5.22 5.63 4.82
CA TYR A 88 -5.58 6.03 3.47
C TYR A 88 -4.65 5.37 2.46
N VAL A 89 -5.17 4.46 1.65
CA VAL A 89 -4.44 3.84 0.55
C VAL A 89 -4.57 4.74 -0.67
N VAL A 90 -3.47 5.32 -1.10
CA VAL A 90 -3.40 6.30 -2.19
C VAL A 90 -2.90 5.60 -3.44
N VAL A 91 -3.73 5.54 -4.47
CA VAL A 91 -3.42 4.82 -5.71
C VAL A 91 -3.42 5.79 -6.89
N PRO A 92 -2.23 6.23 -7.35
CA PRO A 92 -2.10 6.95 -8.61
C PRO A 92 -2.42 6.02 -9.78
N VAL A 93 -3.19 6.51 -10.75
CA VAL A 93 -3.54 5.74 -11.95
C VAL A 93 -3.65 6.67 -13.17
N ALA A 94 -3.25 6.18 -14.35
CA ALA A 94 -3.44 6.85 -15.63
C ALA A 94 -3.79 5.81 -16.70
N ASP A 95 -5.02 5.83 -17.19
CA ASP A 95 -5.56 4.97 -18.26
C ASP A 95 -5.37 3.46 -18.06
N ARG A 96 -5.37 3.00 -16.79
CA ARG A 96 -5.21 1.59 -16.41
C ARG A 96 -6.35 1.08 -15.49
N PRO A 97 -7.63 1.17 -15.90
CA PRO A 97 -8.75 0.84 -15.02
C PRO A 97 -8.79 -0.63 -14.58
N ARG A 98 -8.26 -1.55 -15.40
CA ARG A 98 -8.18 -2.99 -15.04
C ARG A 98 -7.18 -3.23 -13.92
N HIS A 99 -6.00 -2.61 -13.97
CA HIS A 99 -4.99 -2.73 -12.93
C HIS A 99 -5.50 -2.11 -11.62
N LEU A 100 -6.09 -0.91 -11.68
CA LEU A 100 -6.70 -0.27 -10.53
C LEU A 100 -7.74 -1.17 -9.87
N ARG A 101 -8.62 -1.81 -10.66
CA ARG A 101 -9.62 -2.75 -10.14
C ARG A 101 -8.95 -3.93 -9.43
N SER A 102 -7.96 -4.57 -10.05
CA SER A 102 -7.25 -5.72 -9.47
C SER A 102 -6.56 -5.34 -8.15
N CYS A 103 -5.87 -4.21 -8.13
CA CYS A 103 -5.24 -3.65 -6.93
C CYS A 103 -6.25 -3.48 -5.78
N LEU A 104 -7.37 -2.77 -6.04
CA LEU A 104 -8.34 -2.44 -4.99
C LEU A 104 -9.19 -3.65 -4.55
N GLU A 105 -9.49 -4.58 -5.45
CA GLU A 105 -10.11 -5.85 -5.08
C GLU A 105 -9.18 -6.70 -4.22
N SER A 106 -7.89 -6.75 -4.53
CA SER A 106 -6.92 -7.45 -3.70
C SER A 106 -6.76 -6.82 -2.32
N LEU A 107 -6.81 -5.48 -2.22
CA LEU A 107 -6.84 -4.78 -0.93
C LEU A 107 -8.05 -5.18 -0.09
N VAL A 108 -9.25 -5.14 -0.68
CA VAL A 108 -10.49 -5.50 0.02
C VAL A 108 -10.45 -6.96 0.51
N ASN A 109 -9.97 -7.87 -0.33
CA ASN A 109 -9.82 -9.27 0.04
C ASN A 109 -8.77 -9.45 1.16
N ALA A 110 -7.64 -8.73 1.12
CA ALA A 110 -6.65 -8.74 2.20
C ALA A 110 -7.26 -8.29 3.52
N VAL A 111 -8.04 -7.19 3.52
CA VAL A 111 -8.72 -6.67 4.72
C VAL A 111 -9.63 -7.73 5.33
N PHE A 112 -10.47 -8.36 4.53
CA PHE A 112 -11.41 -9.38 5.00
C PHE A 112 -10.73 -10.68 5.44
N SER A 113 -9.64 -11.08 4.77
CA SER A 113 -8.89 -12.30 5.12
C SER A 113 -8.37 -12.28 6.56
N PHE A 114 -8.13 -11.11 7.11
CA PHE A 114 -7.66 -10.92 8.49
C PHE A 114 -8.72 -10.41 9.46
N GLY A 115 -9.99 -10.42 9.07
CA GLY A 115 -11.12 -9.97 9.91
C GLY A 115 -11.16 -8.47 10.19
N ASN A 116 -10.33 -7.67 9.51
CA ASN A 116 -10.34 -6.22 9.66
C ASN A 116 -11.65 -5.61 9.15
N LYS A 117 -12.04 -4.49 9.73
CA LYS A 117 -13.19 -3.70 9.29
C LYS A 117 -12.75 -2.60 8.33
N LEU A 118 -13.58 -2.32 7.33
CA LEU A 118 -13.31 -1.28 6.33
C LEU A 118 -13.35 0.15 6.91
N ASN A 119 -13.95 0.38 8.07
CA ASN A 119 -14.17 1.72 8.63
C ASN A 119 -12.89 2.49 9.03
N ARG A 120 -11.75 1.78 9.15
CA ARG A 120 -10.44 2.41 9.43
C ARG A 120 -9.53 2.44 8.19
N ILE A 121 -10.06 2.05 7.04
CA ILE A 121 -9.35 2.05 5.76
C ILE A 121 -10.15 2.91 4.79
N ALA A 122 -9.46 3.80 4.11
CA ALA A 122 -10.02 4.61 3.04
C ALA A 122 -9.12 4.50 1.81
N VAL A 123 -9.67 4.72 0.62
CA VAL A 123 -8.92 4.74 -0.64
C VAL A 123 -9.00 6.13 -1.25
N VAL A 124 -7.87 6.61 -1.77
CA VAL A 124 -7.80 7.81 -2.60
C VAL A 124 -7.33 7.38 -3.99
N ILE A 125 -8.22 7.42 -4.97
CA ILE A 125 -7.88 7.16 -6.37
C ILE A 125 -7.42 8.49 -6.98
N ALA A 126 -6.10 8.64 -7.15
CA ALA A 126 -5.50 9.83 -7.77
C ALA A 126 -5.42 9.61 -9.29
N ASP A 127 -6.50 9.99 -9.99
CA ASP A 127 -6.69 9.67 -11.41
C ASP A 127 -6.12 10.78 -12.32
N ASP A 128 -5.16 10.39 -13.15
CA ASP A 128 -4.53 11.23 -14.18
C ASP A 128 -4.87 10.73 -15.60
N SER A 129 -5.95 9.98 -15.75
CA SER A 129 -6.40 9.44 -17.05
C SER A 129 -6.86 10.54 -17.98
N CYS A 130 -6.63 10.36 -19.30
CA CYS A 130 -7.16 11.23 -20.34
C CYS A 130 -8.30 10.57 -21.13
N ALA A 131 -8.33 9.24 -21.24
CA ALA A 131 -9.37 8.53 -21.94
C ALA A 131 -10.69 8.56 -21.14
N ALA A 132 -11.76 9.08 -21.75
CA ALA A 132 -13.09 9.18 -21.12
C ALA A 132 -13.61 7.83 -20.61
N SER A 133 -13.31 6.73 -21.32
CA SER A 133 -13.66 5.38 -20.90
C SER A 133 -12.95 4.97 -19.62
N SER A 134 -11.66 5.31 -19.47
CA SER A 134 -10.87 5.04 -18.27
C SER A 134 -11.38 5.84 -17.07
N ILE A 135 -11.61 7.12 -17.24
CA ILE A 135 -12.19 8.03 -16.23
C ILE A 135 -13.53 7.46 -15.74
N SER A 136 -14.44 7.13 -16.68
CA SER A 136 -15.76 6.58 -16.35
C SER A 136 -15.66 5.25 -15.59
N ALA A 137 -14.76 4.36 -16.00
CA ALA A 137 -14.52 3.08 -15.34
C ALA A 137 -13.97 3.27 -13.91
N ASN A 138 -13.01 4.18 -13.71
CA ASN A 138 -12.44 4.48 -12.40
C ASN A 138 -13.46 5.11 -11.44
N GLN A 139 -14.30 6.02 -11.94
CA GLN A 139 -15.42 6.59 -11.17
C GLN A 139 -16.47 5.53 -10.80
N ALA A 140 -16.79 4.62 -11.74
CA ALA A 140 -17.71 3.53 -11.46
C ALA A 140 -17.16 2.59 -10.37
N LEU A 141 -15.88 2.25 -10.44
CA LEU A 141 -15.20 1.45 -9.42
C LEU A 141 -15.22 2.15 -8.05
N ALA A 142 -14.96 3.46 -7.99
CA ALA A 142 -15.04 4.20 -6.74
C ALA A 142 -16.43 4.09 -6.09
N ARG A 143 -17.49 4.26 -6.88
CA ARG A 143 -18.89 4.10 -6.40
C ARG A 143 -19.20 2.67 -5.95
N GLU A 144 -18.72 1.66 -6.68
CA GLU A 144 -18.87 0.24 -6.31
C GLU A 144 -18.25 -0.05 -4.94
N LEU A 145 -17.03 0.42 -4.72
CA LEU A 145 -16.32 0.24 -3.44
C LEU A 145 -17.02 0.97 -2.28
N GLN A 146 -17.54 2.17 -2.51
CA GLN A 146 -18.35 2.90 -1.53
C GLN A 146 -19.61 2.10 -1.16
N GLN A 147 -20.30 1.52 -2.13
CA GLN A 147 -21.48 0.67 -1.87
C GLN A 147 -21.15 -0.58 -1.05
N ARG A 148 -19.91 -1.09 -1.15
CA ARG A 148 -19.38 -2.20 -0.34
C ARG A 148 -18.94 -1.76 1.05
N GLY A 149 -19.04 -0.47 1.39
CA GLY A 149 -18.69 0.10 2.68
C GLY A 149 -17.23 0.54 2.82
N LEU A 150 -16.45 0.54 1.74
CA LEU A 150 -15.09 1.10 1.73
C LEU A 150 -15.15 2.60 1.39
N GLU A 151 -14.74 3.44 2.33
CA GLU A 151 -14.59 4.87 2.05
C GLU A 151 -13.62 5.08 0.88
N THR A 152 -14.11 5.59 -0.23
CA THR A 152 -13.33 5.76 -1.45
C THR A 152 -13.50 7.19 -1.97
N LEU A 153 -12.39 7.90 -2.07
CA LEU A 153 -12.32 9.26 -2.59
C LEU A 153 -11.80 9.18 -4.01
N TYR A 154 -12.61 9.55 -4.97
CA TYR A 154 -12.14 9.79 -6.34
C TYR A 154 -11.55 11.19 -6.41
N PHE A 155 -10.31 11.29 -6.85
CA PHE A 155 -9.55 12.52 -6.99
C PHE A 155 -9.04 12.63 -8.43
N GLY A 156 -9.97 12.92 -9.33
CA GLY A 156 -9.75 13.09 -10.77
C GLY A 156 -9.33 14.51 -11.12
N LEU A 157 -9.35 14.81 -12.42
CA LEU A 157 -8.83 16.07 -12.95
C LEU A 157 -9.58 17.30 -12.41
N GLU A 158 -10.91 17.20 -12.27
CA GLU A 158 -11.74 18.29 -11.75
C GLU A 158 -11.43 18.57 -10.27
N GLU A 159 -11.33 17.53 -9.45
CA GLU A 159 -11.01 17.64 -8.04
C GLU A 159 -9.59 18.16 -7.82
N GLN A 160 -8.65 17.78 -8.68
CA GLN A 160 -7.27 18.26 -8.65
C GLN A 160 -7.21 19.75 -9.01
N GLN A 161 -7.92 20.19 -10.05
CA GLN A 161 -8.03 21.61 -10.40
C GLN A 161 -8.69 22.42 -9.28
N ALA A 162 -9.75 21.89 -8.68
CA ALA A 162 -10.41 22.54 -7.55
C ALA A 162 -9.48 22.64 -6.32
N GLU A 163 -8.60 21.67 -6.10
CA GLU A 163 -7.61 21.74 -5.03
C GLU A 163 -6.54 22.81 -5.31
N LEU A 164 -6.04 22.89 -6.54
CA LEU A 164 -5.09 23.94 -6.97
C LEU A 164 -5.69 25.36 -6.89
N ALA A 165 -6.98 25.49 -7.21
CA ALA A 165 -7.69 26.78 -7.14
C ALA A 165 -7.85 27.32 -5.70
N ARG A 166 -7.64 26.50 -4.67
CA ARG A 166 -7.68 26.91 -3.26
C ARG A 166 -6.37 27.52 -2.78
N LEU A 167 -5.29 27.32 -3.51
CA LEU A 167 -3.99 27.89 -3.16
C LEU A 167 -4.00 29.40 -3.36
N SER A 168 -3.36 30.13 -2.44
CA SER A 168 -3.08 31.55 -2.68
C SER A 168 -2.14 31.68 -3.90
N GLU A 169 -2.21 32.79 -4.59
CA GLU A 169 -1.33 33.08 -5.72
C GLU A 169 0.14 32.96 -5.34
N GLN A 170 0.51 33.50 -4.18
CA GLN A 170 1.86 33.38 -3.64
C GLN A 170 2.30 31.92 -3.40
N THR A 171 1.43 31.08 -2.83
CA THR A 171 1.74 29.66 -2.59
C THR A 171 1.85 28.93 -3.92
N ARG A 172 0.92 29.19 -4.85
CA ARG A 172 0.93 28.56 -6.16
C ARG A 172 2.20 28.86 -6.94
N GLU A 173 2.64 30.13 -6.94
CA GLU A 173 3.87 30.52 -7.60
C GLU A 173 5.11 29.86 -6.95
N ALA A 174 5.15 29.78 -5.62
CA ALA A 174 6.26 29.16 -4.90
C ALA A 174 6.46 27.66 -5.23
N ILE A 175 5.36 26.92 -5.45
CA ILE A 175 5.40 25.47 -5.75
C ILE A 175 5.09 25.13 -7.20
N ARG A 176 5.00 26.13 -8.07
CA ARG A 176 4.62 25.98 -9.48
C ARG A 176 5.44 24.92 -10.21
N HIS A 177 6.74 24.89 -9.96
CA HIS A 177 7.68 23.96 -10.59
C HIS A 177 7.42 22.48 -10.28
N ILE A 178 6.60 22.17 -9.26
CA ILE A 178 6.27 20.79 -8.87
C ILE A 178 4.81 20.40 -9.10
N ILE A 179 3.92 21.39 -9.35
CA ILE A 179 2.49 21.14 -9.54
C ILE A 179 2.00 21.42 -10.96
N ASP A 180 2.69 22.26 -11.72
CA ASP A 180 2.31 22.53 -13.10
C ASP A 180 2.84 21.44 -14.03
N PRO A 181 2.03 20.96 -14.99
CA PRO A 181 2.52 20.06 -16.02
C PRO A 181 3.54 20.76 -16.91
N LEU A 182 4.46 19.98 -17.49
CA LEU A 182 5.49 20.50 -18.40
C LEU A 182 4.89 21.21 -19.62
N GLN A 183 3.67 20.84 -20.03
CA GLN A 183 2.91 21.49 -21.08
C GLN A 183 1.54 21.91 -20.53
N PRO A 184 1.18 23.19 -20.52
CA PRO A 184 -0.08 23.68 -19.94
C PRO A 184 -1.36 23.11 -20.58
N ALA A 185 -1.27 22.63 -21.83
CA ALA A 185 -2.41 22.00 -22.53
C ALA A 185 -2.75 20.61 -21.99
N ASP A 186 -1.83 19.97 -21.26
CA ASP A 186 -1.92 18.56 -20.89
C ASP A 186 -2.11 18.40 -19.39
N PHE A 187 -3.19 18.98 -18.82
CA PHE A 187 -3.48 18.75 -17.41
C PHE A 187 -3.85 17.29 -17.12
N ALA A 188 -4.34 16.55 -18.10
CA ALA A 188 -4.41 15.09 -18.09
C ALA A 188 -3.03 14.50 -18.51
N HIS A 189 -2.68 13.33 -17.99
CA HIS A 189 -1.38 12.71 -18.24
C HIS A 189 -0.17 13.57 -17.86
N LYS A 190 -0.32 14.40 -16.83
CA LYS A 190 0.76 15.27 -16.32
C LYS A 190 1.93 14.49 -15.68
N GLY A 191 1.77 13.16 -15.54
CA GLY A 191 2.78 12.25 -15.03
C GLY A 191 2.71 12.02 -13.52
N ALA A 192 3.29 10.90 -13.10
CA ALA A 192 3.18 10.40 -11.73
C ALA A 192 3.70 11.39 -10.67
N SER A 193 4.78 12.13 -10.94
CA SER A 193 5.35 13.10 -9.99
C SER A 193 4.40 14.26 -9.74
N THR A 194 3.92 14.91 -10.80
CA THR A 194 2.98 16.05 -10.69
C THR A 194 1.68 15.61 -10.03
N THR A 195 1.12 14.48 -10.43
CA THR A 195 -0.10 13.91 -9.82
C THR A 195 0.10 13.64 -8.33
N ARG A 196 1.21 13.05 -7.91
CA ARG A 196 1.52 12.82 -6.49
C ARG A 196 1.64 14.15 -5.74
N ASN A 197 2.32 15.15 -6.29
CA ASN A 197 2.47 16.45 -5.65
C ASN A 197 1.14 17.15 -5.43
N ILE A 198 0.25 17.14 -6.43
CA ILE A 198 -1.11 17.69 -6.29
C ILE A 198 -1.91 16.86 -5.25
N THR A 199 -1.73 15.55 -5.26
CA THR A 199 -2.40 14.66 -4.30
C THR A 199 -1.97 15.00 -2.86
N TYR A 200 -0.71 15.33 -2.60
CA TYR A 200 -0.25 15.75 -1.26
C TYR A 200 -1.02 16.95 -0.71
N LEU A 201 -1.47 17.88 -1.55
CA LEU A 201 -2.30 19.00 -1.09
C LEU A 201 -3.63 18.48 -0.50
N ARG A 202 -4.24 17.50 -1.16
CA ARG A 202 -5.45 16.84 -0.68
C ARG A 202 -5.20 16.04 0.60
N LEU A 203 -4.09 15.28 0.65
CA LEU A 203 -3.74 14.47 1.82
C LEU A 203 -3.46 15.33 3.05
N ASN A 204 -2.82 16.47 2.90
CA ASN A 204 -2.61 17.42 3.99
C ASN A 204 -3.93 17.88 4.62
N ARG A 205 -4.97 18.11 3.81
CA ARG A 205 -6.30 18.44 4.32
C ARG A 205 -6.96 17.26 5.04
N LEU A 206 -6.78 16.05 4.55
CA LEU A 206 -7.26 14.84 5.23
C LEU A 206 -6.55 14.64 6.57
N ALA A 207 -5.24 14.86 6.64
CA ALA A 207 -4.46 14.79 7.88
C ALA A 207 -4.93 15.82 8.91
N ASN A 208 -5.29 17.02 8.49
CA ASN A 208 -5.84 18.04 9.39
C ASN A 208 -7.23 17.67 9.95
N ALA A 209 -8.00 16.89 9.21
CA ALA A 209 -9.33 16.43 9.64
C ALA A 209 -9.27 15.14 10.48
N GLU A 210 -8.27 14.30 10.26
CA GLU A 210 -8.04 13.03 10.96
C GLU A 210 -6.61 13.01 11.53
N PRO A 211 -6.40 13.38 12.79
CA PRO A 211 -5.06 13.52 13.39
C PRO A 211 -4.25 12.22 13.43
N ARG A 212 -4.92 11.08 13.31
CA ARG A 212 -4.28 9.77 13.25
C ARG A 212 -4.35 9.16 11.84
N ALA A 213 -4.26 9.99 10.80
CA ALA A 213 -4.19 9.53 9.43
C ALA A 213 -2.78 9.02 9.09
N LEU A 214 -2.73 7.88 8.40
CA LEU A 214 -1.54 7.37 7.72
C LEU A 214 -1.85 7.25 6.22
N PHE A 215 -0.84 7.50 5.39
CA PHE A 215 -0.97 7.46 3.94
C PHE A 215 -0.04 6.39 3.37
N LEU A 216 -0.62 5.38 2.73
CA LEU A 216 0.08 4.30 2.04
C LEU A 216 -0.03 4.52 0.53
N PHE A 217 1.07 4.85 -0.13
CA PHE A 217 1.12 4.94 -1.59
C PHE A 217 1.35 3.56 -2.19
N VAL A 218 0.48 3.18 -3.14
CA VAL A 218 0.54 1.88 -3.83
C VAL A 218 0.33 2.15 -5.32
N ASP A 219 1.21 1.62 -6.17
CA ASP A 219 1.01 1.73 -7.60
C ASP A 219 -0.15 0.83 -8.06
N SER A 220 -0.88 1.27 -9.08
CA SER A 220 -2.14 0.62 -9.51
C SER A 220 -1.97 -0.81 -10.04
N ASP A 221 -0.75 -1.24 -10.32
CA ASP A 221 -0.38 -2.60 -10.76
C ASP A 221 0.12 -3.49 -9.62
N GLN A 222 0.12 -3.00 -8.38
CA GLN A 222 0.46 -3.79 -7.20
C GLN A 222 -0.78 -4.49 -6.63
N GLU A 223 -0.58 -5.68 -6.05
CA GLU A 223 -1.62 -6.46 -5.39
C GLU A 223 -1.19 -6.88 -3.98
N PHE A 224 -2.15 -7.04 -3.07
CA PHE A 224 -1.93 -7.29 -1.64
C PHE A 224 -1.85 -8.79 -1.29
N HIS A 225 -1.47 -9.65 -2.22
CA HIS A 225 -1.30 -11.07 -1.99
C HIS A 225 0.11 -11.53 -2.38
N ALA A 226 0.51 -12.69 -1.86
CA ALA A 226 1.68 -13.42 -2.34
C ALA A 226 1.25 -14.50 -3.33
N ASN A 227 2.07 -14.73 -4.35
CA ASN A 227 1.92 -15.87 -5.23
C ASN A 227 2.76 -17.03 -4.68
N THR A 228 2.17 -18.22 -4.57
CA THR A 228 2.91 -19.43 -4.25
C THR A 228 3.41 -20.10 -5.52
N ASP A 229 4.41 -20.97 -5.42
CA ASP A 229 4.94 -21.76 -6.54
C ASP A 229 3.85 -22.59 -7.26
N ALA A 230 2.76 -22.94 -6.56
CA ALA A 230 1.60 -23.60 -7.11
C ALA A 230 0.64 -22.64 -7.84
N GLY A 231 1.01 -21.37 -8.05
CA GLY A 231 0.18 -20.37 -8.74
C GLY A 231 -1.04 -19.90 -7.92
N ARG A 232 -1.09 -20.18 -6.62
CA ARG A 232 -2.16 -19.72 -5.74
C ARG A 232 -1.87 -18.31 -5.24
N ARG A 233 -2.90 -17.48 -5.19
CA ARG A 233 -2.88 -16.16 -4.53
C ARG A 233 -3.23 -16.32 -3.06
N VAL A 234 -2.37 -15.88 -2.18
CA VAL A 234 -2.51 -16.07 -0.74
C VAL A 234 -2.30 -14.75 -0.01
N TYR A 235 -3.22 -14.39 0.87
CA TYR A 235 -3.09 -13.21 1.72
C TYR A 235 -2.35 -13.60 2.99
N THR A 236 -1.10 -13.15 3.10
CA THR A 236 -0.14 -13.55 4.14
C THR A 236 0.15 -12.47 5.16
N THR A 237 -0.11 -11.22 4.82
CA THR A 237 0.29 -10.08 5.63
C THR A 237 -0.90 -9.19 5.96
N ASN A 238 -1.15 -8.97 7.24
CA ASN A 238 -2.11 -7.97 7.69
C ASN A 238 -1.45 -6.59 7.70
N TYR A 239 -1.42 -5.94 6.53
CA TYR A 239 -0.78 -4.63 6.36
C TYR A 239 -1.31 -3.58 7.33
N TYR A 240 -2.63 -3.53 7.55
CA TYR A 240 -3.23 -2.57 8.47
C TYR A 240 -2.71 -2.73 9.89
N TYR A 241 -2.70 -3.95 10.41
CA TYR A 241 -2.20 -4.24 11.75
C TYR A 241 -0.71 -3.87 11.91
N HIS A 242 0.13 -4.31 10.97
CA HIS A 242 1.58 -4.07 11.07
C HIS A 242 1.94 -2.60 10.92
N ILE A 243 1.32 -1.89 9.98
CA ILE A 243 1.53 -0.45 9.80
C ILE A 243 1.08 0.31 11.04
N ASP A 244 -0.16 0.08 11.52
CA ASP A 244 -0.66 0.73 12.73
C ASP A 244 0.25 0.48 13.93
N ARG A 245 0.69 -0.76 14.13
CA ARG A 245 1.58 -1.13 15.23
C ARG A 245 2.92 -0.41 15.15
N LEU A 246 3.57 -0.38 13.98
CA LEU A 246 4.84 0.30 13.78
C LEU A 246 4.76 1.78 14.13
N PHE A 247 3.78 2.48 13.59
CA PHE A 247 3.59 3.91 13.87
C PHE A 247 3.08 4.22 15.29
N SER A 248 2.45 3.24 15.96
CA SER A 248 2.00 3.39 17.36
C SER A 248 3.08 3.10 18.38
N THR A 249 4.08 2.26 18.07
CA THR A 249 5.07 1.76 19.05
C THR A 249 6.48 2.27 18.81
N THR A 250 6.74 2.94 17.70
CA THR A 250 8.05 3.50 17.37
C THR A 250 7.93 4.97 16.96
N PRO A 251 9.01 5.76 17.04
CA PRO A 251 9.00 7.18 16.66
C PRO A 251 9.20 7.38 15.14
N ILE A 252 8.90 6.38 14.30
CA ILE A 252 9.04 6.53 12.85
C ILE A 252 7.95 7.43 12.28
N GLU A 253 8.32 8.23 11.29
CA GLU A 253 7.40 9.10 10.55
C GLU A 253 7.21 8.62 9.10
N VAL A 254 8.16 7.83 8.58
CA VAL A 254 8.14 7.29 7.21
C VAL A 254 8.52 5.82 7.23
N LEU A 255 7.77 5.02 6.47
CA LEU A 255 8.02 3.60 6.25
C LEU A 255 8.09 3.35 4.75
N THR A 256 9.15 2.71 4.29
CA THR A 256 9.27 2.23 2.91
C THR A 256 9.15 0.71 2.89
N GLY A 257 8.19 0.21 2.12
CA GLY A 257 8.05 -1.21 1.85
C GLY A 257 8.95 -1.66 0.70
N LYS A 258 9.21 -2.97 0.64
CA LYS A 258 9.82 -3.62 -0.53
C LYS A 258 8.71 -4.29 -1.33
N VAL A 259 8.58 -3.90 -2.59
CA VAL A 259 7.75 -4.64 -3.54
C VAL A 259 8.52 -5.91 -3.92
N VAL A 260 7.86 -7.05 -3.84
CA VAL A 260 8.39 -8.34 -4.27
C VAL A 260 7.47 -8.90 -5.34
N GLY A 261 8.02 -9.56 -6.33
CA GLY A 261 7.29 -10.13 -7.45
C GLY A 261 8.18 -10.31 -8.66
N ASP A 262 7.59 -10.67 -9.76
CA ASP A 262 8.33 -10.79 -11.01
C ASP A 262 8.88 -9.41 -11.41
N PRO A 263 10.16 -9.31 -11.73
CA PRO A 263 10.72 -8.09 -12.28
C PRO A 263 10.01 -7.75 -13.60
N PRO A 264 9.91 -6.46 -13.97
CA PRO A 264 9.27 -6.02 -15.21
C PRO A 264 9.89 -6.67 -16.47
N VAL A 265 11.12 -7.10 -16.35
CA VAL A 265 11.80 -7.92 -17.35
C VAL A 265 12.36 -9.16 -16.65
N SER A 266 12.02 -10.34 -17.15
CA SER A 266 12.52 -11.60 -16.59
C SER A 266 14.05 -11.62 -16.57
N PRO A 267 14.71 -11.94 -15.44
CA PRO A 267 16.16 -12.09 -15.39
C PRO A 267 16.69 -13.10 -16.41
N ALA A 268 15.89 -14.13 -16.76
CA ALA A 268 16.25 -15.10 -17.79
C ALA A 268 16.28 -14.48 -19.19
N VAL A 269 15.39 -13.54 -19.48
CA VAL A 269 15.38 -12.78 -20.74
C VAL A 269 16.55 -11.79 -20.75
N MET A 270 16.79 -11.09 -19.63
CA MET A 270 17.94 -10.17 -19.51
C MET A 270 19.28 -10.88 -19.58
N ALA A 271 19.41 -12.06 -18.98
CA ALA A 271 20.68 -12.79 -18.95
C ALA A 271 21.03 -13.42 -20.30
N GLY A 272 20.03 -13.71 -21.13
CA GLY A 272 20.24 -14.38 -22.42
C GLY A 272 20.97 -13.53 -23.46
N THR A 273 20.75 -12.22 -23.49
CA THR A 273 21.28 -11.28 -24.48
C THR A 273 21.91 -10.02 -23.87
N LEU A 274 21.96 -9.95 -22.53
CA LEU A 274 22.40 -8.72 -21.83
C LEU A 274 23.77 -8.21 -22.31
N LEU A 275 24.72 -9.11 -22.51
CA LEU A 275 26.07 -8.73 -22.94
C LEU A 275 26.09 -8.20 -24.37
N GLU A 276 25.37 -8.89 -25.28
CA GLU A 276 25.21 -8.47 -26.66
C GLU A 276 24.49 -7.13 -26.76
N ASP A 277 23.42 -6.94 -25.98
CA ASP A 277 22.62 -5.71 -25.95
C ASP A 277 23.45 -4.53 -25.40
N VAL A 278 24.23 -4.75 -24.35
CA VAL A 278 25.17 -3.73 -23.80
C VAL A 278 26.27 -3.40 -24.80
N LEU A 279 26.86 -4.39 -25.47
CA LEU A 279 27.87 -4.16 -26.48
C LEU A 279 27.32 -3.41 -27.70
N ALA A 280 26.08 -3.75 -28.14
CA ALA A 280 25.41 -3.04 -29.22
C ALA A 280 25.14 -1.59 -28.84
N LEU A 281 24.60 -1.34 -27.63
CA LEU A 281 24.38 0.00 -27.11
C LEU A 281 25.64 0.84 -27.04
N LEU A 282 26.72 0.27 -26.49
CA LEU A 282 28.04 0.94 -26.42
C LEU A 282 28.60 1.22 -27.81
N GLY A 283 28.37 0.29 -28.76
CA GLY A 283 28.77 0.47 -30.17
C GLY A 283 27.99 1.63 -30.81
N GLU A 284 26.70 1.72 -30.63
CA GLU A 284 25.87 2.85 -31.08
C GLU A 284 26.29 4.17 -30.43
N MET A 285 26.52 4.18 -29.12
CA MET A 285 26.99 5.36 -28.40
C MET A 285 28.34 5.85 -28.92
N ALA A 286 29.23 4.94 -29.24
CA ALA A 286 30.59 5.30 -29.79
C ALA A 286 30.51 5.94 -31.20
N THR A 287 29.43 5.74 -31.91
CA THR A 287 29.21 6.37 -33.24
C THR A 287 28.58 7.76 -33.17
N LEU A 288 28.02 8.13 -31.99
CA LEU A 288 27.44 9.44 -31.80
C LEU A 288 28.49 10.54 -31.76
N ALA A 289 28.22 11.64 -32.44
CA ALA A 289 29.10 12.82 -32.34
C ALA A 289 29.04 13.38 -30.90
N PRO A 290 30.13 13.95 -30.37
CA PRO A 290 30.19 14.49 -29.01
C PRO A 290 29.07 15.48 -28.65
N ASP A 291 28.53 16.15 -29.66
CA ASP A 291 27.48 17.16 -29.52
C ASP A 291 26.05 16.60 -29.88
N SER A 292 25.92 15.30 -30.02
CA SER A 292 24.59 14.68 -30.34
C SER A 292 23.59 14.96 -29.24
N ALA A 293 22.43 15.51 -29.61
CA ALA A 293 21.33 15.71 -28.69
C ALA A 293 20.77 14.34 -28.24
N CYS A 294 20.72 14.11 -26.92
CA CYS A 294 20.07 12.95 -26.36
C CYS A 294 18.54 13.06 -26.60
N SER A 295 17.93 12.01 -27.12
CA SER A 295 16.46 11.97 -27.34
C SER A 295 15.65 12.11 -26.04
N PHE A 296 16.29 11.78 -24.89
CA PHE A 296 15.69 11.88 -23.55
C PHE A 296 15.98 13.23 -22.85
N HIS A 297 17.09 13.89 -23.20
CA HIS A 297 17.51 15.16 -22.63
C HIS A 297 17.44 16.24 -23.73
N ARG A 298 16.55 17.21 -23.58
CA ARG A 298 16.53 18.37 -24.48
C ARG A 298 17.78 19.20 -24.22
N ALA A 299 18.69 19.24 -25.17
CA ALA A 299 19.91 20.03 -25.29
C ALA A 299 20.81 20.04 -24.02
N PRO A 300 22.12 19.77 -24.14
CA PRO A 300 23.02 20.02 -23.03
C PRO A 300 22.95 21.52 -22.69
N THR A 301 22.57 21.83 -21.46
CA THR A 301 22.78 23.18 -20.93
C THR A 301 24.29 23.40 -20.91
N ARG A 302 24.78 24.20 -21.83
CA ARG A 302 26.15 24.75 -21.76
C ARG A 302 26.16 25.71 -20.58
N ASP A 303 26.43 25.24 -19.42
CA ASP A 303 26.85 26.08 -18.28
C ASP A 303 27.27 25.17 -17.10
N ASP A 304 28.37 24.47 -17.24
CA ASP A 304 29.13 23.98 -16.07
C ASP A 304 30.55 23.65 -16.50
N GLY A 305 31.32 24.69 -16.70
CA GLY A 305 32.74 24.48 -17.04
C GLY A 305 33.55 25.73 -17.29
N ALA A 306 33.44 26.70 -16.37
CA ALA A 306 34.48 27.73 -16.30
C ALA A 306 34.50 28.35 -14.90
N ALA A 307 35.25 27.73 -13.98
CA ALA A 307 36.04 28.41 -12.96
C ALA A 307 36.93 27.39 -12.25
#